data_f0e2c55048c06acd7feebf77d7285175
#
_entry.id   f0e2c55048c06acd7feebf77d7285175
#
_cell.length_a   1.000
_cell.length_b   1.000
_cell.length_c   1.000
_cell.angle_alpha   90.00
_cell.angle_beta   90.00
_cell.angle_gamma   90.00
#
_symmetry.space_group_name_H-M   'P 1'
#
loop_
_entity.id
_entity.type
_entity.pdbx_description
1 polymer ?
#
loop_
_entity_poly.entity_id
_entity_poly.type
_entity_poly.pdbx_seq_one_letter_code
_entity_poly.pdbx_strand_id
1 'polypeptide(L)'
;VINFPDKTNHQIFLELESADSEEVYVNGLTTAMPPFAQEAMMRTIAGLENARVMRYGYAVEYDYAPASQLYPSLESKKIEGLFFAGQINGTSGYEEAACQGFIAGVNAARKVDNKEPVIIDRSEGYIGVLIDDIIHKKTPEPYRVLPSRSEYRLTLRFDNAFMRLFKKAKEIGILSKERIDYLEKAIETVNSCLL
;
A
#
# COMPACT_ATOMS: atom_id res chain seq x y z
N VAL A 1 -0.57 -18.40 14.86
CA VAL A 1 -0.14 -19.30 15.93
C VAL A 1 1.24 -18.88 16.42
N ILE A 2 2.28 -18.89 15.58
CA ILE A 2 3.66 -18.58 16.00
C ILE A 2 3.79 -17.19 16.63
N ASN A 3 3.14 -16.18 16.04
CA ASN A 3 3.20 -14.79 16.52
C ASN A 3 2.32 -14.54 17.77
N PHE A 4 1.48 -15.49 18.14
CA PHE A 4 0.54 -15.36 19.28
C PHE A 4 0.47 -16.67 20.06
N PRO A 5 1.59 -17.14 20.66
CA PRO A 5 1.65 -18.43 21.34
C PRO A 5 0.78 -18.51 22.60
N ASP A 6 0.48 -17.36 23.23
CA ASP A 6 -0.31 -17.28 24.45
C ASP A 6 -1.84 -17.32 24.18
N LYS A 7 -2.26 -17.32 22.92
CA LYS A 7 -3.68 -17.43 22.57
C LYS A 7 -4.14 -18.88 22.62
N THR A 8 -5.21 -19.14 23.35
CA THR A 8 -5.82 -20.47 23.48
C THR A 8 -6.59 -20.89 22.23
N ASN A 9 -7.01 -19.93 21.41
CA ASN A 9 -7.72 -20.15 20.16
C ASN A 9 -7.37 -19.07 19.14
N HIS A 10 -7.58 -19.39 17.86
CA HIS A 10 -7.40 -18.48 16.73
C HIS A 10 -8.70 -18.43 15.93
N GLN A 11 -9.12 -17.25 15.57
CA GLN A 11 -10.33 -17.03 14.81
C GLN A 11 -10.07 -17.28 13.34
N ILE A 12 -10.99 -18.00 12.69
CA ILE A 12 -11.10 -18.12 11.25
C ILE A 12 -12.50 -17.68 10.84
N PHE A 13 -12.63 -17.16 9.60
CA PHE A 13 -13.91 -16.78 9.03
C PHE A 13 -14.19 -17.66 7.82
N LEU A 14 -15.41 -18.15 7.72
CA LEU A 14 -15.89 -18.92 6.57
C LEU A 14 -16.80 -18.00 5.75
N GLU A 15 -16.35 -17.62 4.59
CA GLU A 15 -17.00 -16.64 3.73
C GLU A 15 -17.40 -17.33 2.40
N LEU A 16 -18.70 -17.35 2.10
CA LEU A 16 -19.17 -17.86 0.80
C LEU A 16 -18.59 -16.99 -0.32
N GLU A 17 -18.03 -17.63 -1.35
CA GLU A 17 -17.49 -16.92 -2.53
C GLU A 17 -18.57 -16.17 -3.32
N SER A 18 -19.80 -16.71 -3.32
CA SER A 18 -20.99 -16.04 -3.85
C SER A 18 -22.25 -16.65 -3.23
N ALA A 19 -23.40 -16.01 -3.42
CA ALA A 19 -24.68 -16.47 -2.90
C ALA A 19 -25.09 -17.86 -3.45
N ASP A 20 -24.63 -18.20 -4.65
CA ASP A 20 -24.98 -19.44 -5.36
C ASP A 20 -23.82 -20.46 -5.40
N SER A 21 -22.73 -20.20 -4.66
CA SER A 21 -21.56 -21.08 -4.62
C SER A 21 -21.52 -21.93 -3.37
N GLU A 22 -21.12 -23.20 -3.52
CA GLU A 22 -20.76 -24.05 -2.40
C GLU A 22 -19.29 -23.86 -1.97
N GLU A 23 -18.52 -23.05 -2.72
CA GLU A 23 -17.15 -22.72 -2.37
C GLU A 23 -17.12 -21.70 -1.23
N VAL A 24 -16.31 -22.01 -0.22
CA VAL A 24 -16.13 -21.21 0.98
C VAL A 24 -14.67 -20.77 1.06
N TYR A 25 -14.44 -19.48 1.13
CA TYR A 25 -13.12 -18.94 1.43
C TYR A 25 -12.86 -19.05 2.93
N VAL A 26 -11.71 -19.60 3.29
CA VAL A 26 -11.31 -19.76 4.69
C VAL A 26 -10.33 -18.65 5.05
N ASN A 27 -10.86 -17.54 5.53
CA ASN A 27 -10.08 -16.39 5.95
C ASN A 27 -9.46 -16.62 7.34
N GLY A 28 -8.19 -16.26 7.50
CA GLY A 28 -7.43 -16.44 8.74
C GLY A 28 -6.67 -17.77 8.83
N LEU A 29 -6.74 -18.63 7.83
CA LEU A 29 -6.00 -19.89 7.74
C LEU A 29 -4.92 -19.86 6.67
N THR A 30 -4.18 -18.76 6.61
CA THR A 30 -3.09 -18.58 5.63
C THR A 30 -1.92 -19.51 5.95
N THR A 31 -1.49 -20.29 4.97
CA THR A 31 -0.37 -21.24 5.11
C THR A 31 0.30 -21.50 3.75
N ALA A 32 1.61 -21.77 3.80
CA ALA A 32 2.40 -22.24 2.66
C ALA A 32 2.86 -23.69 2.84
N MET A 33 2.26 -24.44 3.77
CA MET A 33 2.60 -25.86 3.96
C MET A 33 2.22 -26.70 2.75
N PRO A 34 2.85 -27.88 2.56
CA PRO A 34 2.47 -28.80 1.50
C PRO A 34 0.99 -29.20 1.55
N PRO A 35 0.36 -29.56 0.41
CA PRO A 35 -1.06 -29.90 0.34
C PRO A 35 -1.53 -30.92 1.37
N PHE A 36 -0.79 -32.01 1.58
CA PHE A 36 -1.14 -33.05 2.55
C PHE A 36 -1.23 -32.52 4.00
N ALA A 37 -0.37 -31.55 4.35
CA ALA A 37 -0.37 -30.94 5.66
C ALA A 37 -1.56 -29.95 5.82
N GLN A 38 -1.92 -29.25 4.76
CA GLN A 38 -3.10 -28.39 4.73
C GLN A 38 -4.38 -29.19 4.90
N GLU A 39 -4.53 -30.34 4.21
CA GLU A 39 -5.67 -31.23 4.39
C GLU A 39 -5.75 -31.78 5.82
N ALA A 40 -4.61 -32.22 6.37
CA ALA A 40 -4.56 -32.71 7.73
C ALA A 40 -4.97 -31.64 8.74
N MET A 41 -4.49 -30.40 8.56
CA MET A 41 -4.84 -29.26 9.38
C MET A 41 -6.32 -28.93 9.27
N MET A 42 -6.91 -28.89 8.09
CA MET A 42 -8.34 -28.65 7.88
C MET A 42 -9.20 -29.64 8.64
N ARG A 43 -8.87 -30.92 8.62
CA ARG A 43 -9.61 -31.98 9.30
C ARG A 43 -9.55 -31.89 10.83
N THR A 44 -8.64 -31.12 11.41
CA THR A 44 -8.57 -30.88 12.86
C THR A 44 -9.52 -29.77 13.32
N ILE A 45 -10.14 -29.03 12.39
CA ILE A 45 -11.01 -27.90 12.70
C ILE A 45 -12.45 -28.42 12.80
N ALA A 46 -13.09 -28.18 13.93
CA ALA A 46 -14.47 -28.60 14.17
C ALA A 46 -15.43 -28.04 13.10
N GLY A 47 -16.17 -28.92 12.44
CA GLY A 47 -17.07 -28.59 11.33
C GLY A 47 -16.44 -28.64 9.94
N LEU A 48 -15.11 -28.83 9.82
CA LEU A 48 -14.40 -28.94 8.55
C LEU A 48 -13.80 -30.34 8.32
N GLU A 49 -14.14 -31.31 9.13
CA GLU A 49 -13.56 -32.68 9.09
C GLU A 49 -13.73 -33.36 7.73
N ASN A 50 -14.84 -33.06 7.06
CA ASN A 50 -15.18 -33.61 5.75
C ASN A 50 -15.08 -32.60 4.61
N ALA A 51 -14.55 -31.41 4.88
CA ALA A 51 -14.39 -30.38 3.86
C ALA A 51 -13.38 -30.81 2.79
N ARG A 52 -13.70 -30.54 1.53
CA ARG A 52 -12.81 -30.75 0.40
C ARG A 52 -12.06 -29.47 0.08
N VAL A 53 -10.73 -29.51 0.12
CA VAL A 53 -9.91 -28.38 -0.29
C VAL A 53 -9.96 -28.22 -1.80
N MET A 54 -10.49 -27.12 -2.30
CA MET A 54 -10.59 -26.82 -3.73
C MET A 54 -9.32 -26.13 -4.24
N ARG A 55 -8.73 -25.25 -3.42
CA ARG A 55 -7.47 -24.55 -3.72
C ARG A 55 -6.62 -24.53 -2.47
N TYR A 56 -5.37 -24.95 -2.60
CA TYR A 56 -4.42 -24.89 -1.49
C TYR A 56 -3.88 -23.49 -1.30
N GLY A 57 -3.59 -23.14 -0.04
CA GLY A 57 -2.79 -21.97 0.28
C GLY A 57 -1.37 -22.11 -0.30
N TYR A 58 -0.77 -21.00 -0.65
CA TYR A 58 0.56 -20.95 -1.27
C TYR A 58 1.37 -19.76 -0.76
N ALA A 59 2.69 -19.85 -0.87
CA ALA A 59 3.56 -18.70 -0.67
C ALA A 59 3.63 -17.86 -1.95
N VAL A 60 3.63 -16.56 -1.78
CA VAL A 60 3.94 -15.64 -2.87
C VAL A 60 5.42 -15.31 -2.81
N GLU A 61 6.14 -15.68 -3.86
CA GLU A 61 7.54 -15.33 -4.05
C GLU A 61 7.65 -14.31 -5.18
N TYR A 62 8.44 -13.25 -4.99
CA TYR A 62 8.66 -12.22 -5.99
C TYR A 62 10.06 -11.62 -5.86
N ASP A 63 10.56 -11.09 -6.97
CA ASP A 63 11.83 -10.41 -6.99
C ASP A 63 11.79 -9.14 -6.14
N TYR A 64 12.88 -8.90 -5.43
CA TYR A 64 13.05 -7.76 -4.55
C TYR A 64 14.32 -6.99 -4.90
N ALA A 65 14.18 -5.71 -5.13
CA ALA A 65 15.27 -4.77 -5.31
C ALA A 65 15.30 -3.80 -4.13
N PRO A 66 16.38 -3.76 -3.32
CA PRO A 66 16.44 -2.85 -2.18
C PRO A 66 16.20 -1.41 -2.57
N ALA A 67 15.17 -0.78 -2.01
CA ALA A 67 14.76 0.59 -2.36
C ALA A 67 15.81 1.65 -1.96
N SER A 68 16.79 1.32 -1.14
CA SER A 68 17.94 2.19 -0.84
C SER A 68 18.77 2.60 -2.08
N GLN A 69 18.60 1.87 -3.19
CA GLN A 69 19.21 2.22 -4.48
C GLN A 69 18.40 3.26 -5.30
N LEU A 70 17.28 3.74 -4.76
CA LEU A 70 16.43 4.72 -5.42
C LEU A 70 16.63 6.11 -4.83
N TYR A 71 16.40 7.13 -5.66
CA TYR A 71 16.17 8.49 -5.21
C TYR A 71 14.74 8.64 -4.64
N PRO A 72 14.43 9.70 -3.91
CA PRO A 72 13.05 9.99 -3.47
C PRO A 72 12.02 10.13 -4.60
N SER A 73 12.49 10.34 -5.83
CA SER A 73 11.69 10.32 -7.06
C SER A 73 11.28 8.92 -7.51
N LEU A 74 11.80 7.86 -6.85
CA LEU A 74 11.74 6.45 -7.23
C LEU A 74 12.56 6.10 -8.49
N GLU A 75 13.41 7.00 -8.95
CA GLU A 75 14.39 6.73 -9.99
C GLU A 75 15.59 5.97 -9.42
N SER A 76 16.12 5.03 -10.20
CA SER A 76 17.33 4.27 -9.85
C SER A 76 18.56 5.18 -9.82
N LYS A 77 19.37 5.06 -8.77
CA LYS A 77 20.71 5.71 -8.68
C LYS A 77 21.73 5.11 -9.64
N LYS A 78 21.46 3.91 -10.18
CA LYS A 78 22.40 3.16 -11.03
C LYS A 78 22.10 3.28 -12.51
N ILE A 79 20.83 3.41 -12.86
CA ILE A 79 20.37 3.43 -14.25
C ILE A 79 19.46 4.64 -14.40
N GLU A 80 19.92 5.60 -15.15
CA GLU A 80 19.18 6.82 -15.42
C GLU A 80 17.90 6.53 -16.23
N GLY A 81 16.79 7.17 -15.84
CA GLY A 81 15.48 6.99 -16.48
C GLY A 81 14.75 5.72 -16.10
N LEU A 82 15.32 4.86 -15.23
CA LEU A 82 14.65 3.66 -14.72
C LEU A 82 14.00 3.97 -13.39
N PHE A 83 12.67 3.78 -13.31
CA PHE A 83 11.89 3.98 -12.10
C PHE A 83 11.33 2.66 -11.61
N PHE A 84 11.31 2.45 -10.28
CA PHE A 84 10.75 1.27 -9.65
C PHE A 84 9.50 1.62 -8.83
N ALA A 85 8.49 0.75 -8.88
CA ALA A 85 7.26 0.93 -8.11
C ALA A 85 6.62 -0.41 -7.74
N GLY A 86 5.98 -0.46 -6.57
CA GLY A 86 5.24 -1.62 -6.11
C GLY A 86 6.09 -2.64 -5.36
N GLN A 87 5.72 -3.91 -5.47
CA GLN A 87 6.31 -5.01 -4.70
C GLN A 87 7.83 -5.14 -4.86
N ILE A 88 8.36 -4.83 -6.02
CA ILE A 88 9.80 -4.87 -6.27
C ILE A 88 10.61 -4.01 -5.29
N ASN A 89 10.00 -2.97 -4.73
CA ASN A 89 10.58 -2.10 -3.71
C ASN A 89 10.42 -2.63 -2.28
N GLY A 90 9.88 -3.85 -2.11
CA GLY A 90 9.69 -4.47 -0.80
C GLY A 90 8.41 -4.06 -0.08
N THR A 91 7.39 -3.61 -0.79
CA THR A 91 6.05 -3.35 -0.24
C THR A 91 5.07 -4.45 -0.60
N SER A 92 4.03 -4.68 0.21
CA SER A 92 3.06 -5.76 -0.03
C SER A 92 1.60 -5.30 -0.17
N GLY A 93 1.32 -4.00 -0.11
CA GLY A 93 -0.05 -3.47 -0.19
C GLY A 93 -0.41 -2.93 -1.57
N TYR A 94 -1.71 -2.97 -1.90
CA TYR A 94 -2.24 -2.38 -3.14
C TYR A 94 -2.09 -0.86 -3.14
N GLU A 95 -2.36 -0.22 -2.02
CA GLU A 95 -2.25 1.22 -1.83
C GLU A 95 -0.78 1.67 -1.95
N GLU A 96 0.14 0.91 -1.38
CA GLU A 96 1.57 1.16 -1.51
C GLU A 96 2.04 1.08 -2.96
N ALA A 97 1.55 0.09 -3.71
CA ALA A 97 1.89 -0.05 -5.13
C ALA A 97 1.30 1.10 -5.97
N ALA A 98 0.04 1.48 -5.71
CA ALA A 98 -0.62 2.58 -6.40
C ALA A 98 0.09 3.92 -6.15
N CYS A 99 0.45 4.22 -4.90
CA CYS A 99 1.18 5.42 -4.53
C CYS A 99 2.54 5.51 -5.21
N GLN A 100 3.31 4.42 -5.20
CA GLN A 100 4.61 4.36 -5.86
C GLN A 100 4.49 4.50 -7.36
N GLY A 101 3.54 3.78 -7.98
CA GLY A 101 3.29 3.85 -9.42
C GLY A 101 2.92 5.25 -9.86
N PHE A 102 2.10 5.96 -9.08
CA PHE A 102 1.73 7.35 -9.33
C PHE A 102 2.96 8.27 -9.30
N ILE A 103 3.75 8.23 -8.23
CA ILE A 103 4.95 9.09 -8.09
C ILE A 103 6.01 8.76 -9.14
N ALA A 104 6.28 7.48 -9.39
CA ALA A 104 7.21 7.05 -10.41
C ALA A 104 6.78 7.51 -11.80
N GLY A 105 5.50 7.37 -12.15
CA GLY A 105 4.95 7.80 -13.43
C GLY A 105 5.01 9.32 -13.64
N VAL A 106 4.64 10.10 -12.61
CA VAL A 106 4.76 11.56 -12.64
C VAL A 106 6.22 11.98 -12.85
N ASN A 107 7.14 11.38 -12.11
CA ASN A 107 8.55 11.76 -12.20
C ASN A 107 9.21 11.29 -13.49
N ALA A 108 8.81 10.15 -14.04
CA ALA A 108 9.24 9.72 -15.36
C ALA A 108 8.80 10.70 -16.46
N ALA A 109 7.54 11.15 -16.44
CA ALA A 109 7.04 12.14 -17.38
C ALA A 109 7.77 13.50 -17.24
N ARG A 110 7.96 13.96 -16.00
CA ARG A 110 8.70 15.21 -15.73
C ARG A 110 10.16 15.15 -16.19
N LYS A 111 10.79 13.97 -16.06
CA LYS A 111 12.16 13.77 -16.56
C LYS A 111 12.24 13.88 -18.08
N VAL A 112 11.28 13.33 -18.81
CA VAL A 112 11.19 13.50 -20.27
C VAL A 112 11.05 14.97 -20.66
N ASP A 113 10.29 15.73 -19.85
CA ASP A 113 10.10 17.18 -20.06
C ASP A 113 11.26 18.04 -19.50
N ASN A 114 12.33 17.45 -18.97
CA ASN A 114 13.44 18.13 -18.29
C ASN A 114 12.98 19.04 -17.14
N LYS A 115 11.97 18.60 -16.40
CA LYS A 115 11.44 19.27 -15.18
C LYS A 115 11.97 18.61 -13.92
N GLU A 116 12.08 19.40 -12.84
CA GLU A 116 12.47 18.88 -11.52
C GLU A 116 11.49 17.81 -11.01
N PRO A 117 11.98 16.78 -10.32
CA PRO A 117 11.12 15.72 -9.80
C PRO A 117 10.18 16.23 -8.71
N VAL A 118 9.01 15.64 -8.64
CA VAL A 118 8.06 15.86 -7.54
C VAL A 118 8.41 14.93 -6.39
N ILE A 119 8.69 15.51 -5.25
CA ILE A 119 8.93 14.81 -3.97
C ILE A 119 7.80 15.18 -3.02
N ILE A 120 7.18 14.17 -2.42
CA ILE A 120 6.22 14.35 -1.33
C ILE A 120 6.96 14.14 -0.02
N ASP A 121 6.98 15.18 0.81
CA ASP A 121 7.62 15.10 2.13
C ASP A 121 6.78 14.27 3.11
N ARG A 122 7.43 13.75 4.17
CA ARG A 122 6.77 13.00 5.26
C ARG A 122 5.67 13.81 5.96
N SER A 123 5.83 15.14 6.02
CA SER A 123 4.86 16.07 6.57
C SER A 123 3.68 16.36 5.64
N GLU A 124 3.81 16.05 4.34
CA GLU A 124 2.81 16.36 3.33
C GLU A 124 1.83 15.21 3.06
N GLY A 125 2.28 13.97 3.22
CA GLY A 125 1.40 12.82 2.95
C GLY A 125 1.99 11.46 3.34
N TYR A 126 1.13 10.47 3.51
CA TYR A 126 1.56 9.08 3.74
C TYR A 126 2.38 8.50 2.59
N ILE A 127 2.24 9.03 1.37
CA ILE A 127 3.12 8.71 0.23
C ILE A 127 4.56 9.10 0.56
N GLY A 128 4.77 10.27 1.16
CA GLY A 128 6.09 10.72 1.61
C GLY A 128 6.66 9.84 2.71
N VAL A 129 5.84 9.47 3.69
CA VAL A 129 6.24 8.52 4.76
C VAL A 129 6.65 7.19 4.18
N LEU A 130 5.86 6.64 3.25
CA LEU A 130 6.14 5.39 2.56
C LEU A 130 7.50 5.42 1.83
N ILE A 131 7.67 6.40 0.95
CA ILE A 131 8.87 6.48 0.09
C ILE A 131 10.12 6.71 0.93
N ASP A 132 10.06 7.61 1.90
CA ASP A 132 11.18 7.88 2.79
C ASP A 132 11.55 6.63 3.62
N ASP A 133 10.56 5.92 4.17
CA ASP A 133 10.81 4.72 4.96
C ASP A 133 11.47 3.61 4.14
N ILE A 134 10.98 3.29 2.93
CA ILE A 134 11.54 2.20 2.13
C ILE A 134 12.94 2.50 1.61
N ILE A 135 13.29 3.77 1.43
CA ILE A 135 14.62 4.19 0.97
C ILE A 135 15.64 4.17 2.11
N HIS A 136 15.26 4.60 3.30
CA HIS A 136 16.19 4.82 4.41
C HIS A 136 16.16 3.71 5.46
N LYS A 137 15.04 2.99 5.62
CA LYS A 137 14.90 1.94 6.63
C LYS A 137 15.02 0.55 6.01
N LYS A 138 15.86 -0.28 6.62
CA LYS A 138 15.89 -1.72 6.30
C LYS A 138 14.76 -2.39 7.09
N THR A 139 13.84 -3.04 6.39
CA THR A 139 12.78 -3.84 7.00
C THR A 139 13.02 -5.32 6.70
N PRO A 140 12.97 -6.21 7.70
CA PRO A 140 13.13 -7.65 7.48
C PRO A 140 11.91 -8.31 6.84
N GLU A 141 10.79 -7.62 6.83
CA GLU A 141 9.49 -8.06 6.31
C GLU A 141 8.97 -7.04 5.28
N PRO A 142 8.03 -7.45 4.40
CA PRO A 142 7.41 -6.55 3.45
C PRO A 142 6.78 -5.34 4.14
N TYR A 143 7.12 -4.16 3.66
CA TYR A 143 6.67 -2.90 4.24
C TYR A 143 5.16 -2.70 4.04
N ARG A 144 4.49 -2.25 5.09
CA ARG A 144 3.12 -1.74 5.07
C ARG A 144 3.08 -0.34 5.68
N VAL A 145 2.37 0.57 4.99
CA VAL A 145 2.15 1.92 5.52
C VAL A 145 1.04 1.86 6.58
N LEU A 146 1.40 2.17 7.81
CA LEU A 146 0.48 2.24 8.94
C LEU A 146 0.45 3.65 9.51
N PRO A 147 -0.67 4.13 10.06
CA PRO A 147 -0.74 5.45 10.69
C PRO A 147 0.32 5.68 11.77
N SER A 148 0.71 4.63 12.48
CA SER A 148 1.75 4.67 13.52
C SER A 148 3.16 4.98 13.00
N ARG A 149 3.40 4.86 11.69
CA ARG A 149 4.70 5.19 11.08
C ARG A 149 4.91 6.67 10.83
N SER A 150 3.84 7.47 10.90
CA SER A 150 3.91 8.91 10.68
C SER A 150 4.00 9.65 12.00
N GLU A 151 4.97 10.54 12.14
CA GLU A 151 5.09 11.53 13.18
C GLU A 151 4.04 12.64 13.06
N TYR A 152 3.50 12.86 11.85
CA TYR A 152 2.50 13.90 11.54
C TYR A 152 1.07 13.36 11.44
N ARG A 153 0.76 12.23 12.05
CA ARG A 153 -0.55 11.54 11.89
C ARG A 153 -1.77 12.37 12.26
N LEU A 154 -1.63 13.37 13.15
CA LEU A 154 -2.70 14.29 13.51
C LEU A 154 -3.00 15.31 12.40
N THR A 155 -2.00 15.59 11.55
CA THR A 155 -2.11 16.50 10.41
C THR A 155 -2.48 15.75 9.13
N LEU A 156 -1.96 14.53 8.95
CA LEU A 156 -2.14 13.73 7.75
C LEU A 156 -3.48 12.97 7.79
N ARG A 157 -4.58 13.70 7.66
CA ARG A 157 -5.93 13.12 7.63
C ARG A 157 -6.48 13.09 6.21
N PHE A 158 -7.45 12.20 5.96
CA PHE A 158 -8.10 12.09 4.65
C PHE A 158 -9.00 13.29 4.36
N ASP A 159 -9.64 13.85 5.41
CA ASP A 159 -10.57 14.98 5.30
C ASP A 159 -9.91 16.30 4.84
N ASN A 160 -8.61 16.47 5.13
CA ASN A 160 -7.86 17.67 4.74
C ASN A 160 -6.84 17.41 3.61
N ALA A 161 -6.81 16.22 3.03
CA ALA A 161 -5.81 15.84 2.02
C ALA A 161 -5.86 16.78 0.79
N PHE A 162 -7.05 17.18 0.37
CA PHE A 162 -7.22 18.08 -0.77
C PHE A 162 -6.60 19.46 -0.51
N MET A 163 -6.67 19.97 0.71
CA MET A 163 -6.04 21.26 1.08
C MET A 163 -4.53 21.16 1.08
N ARG A 164 -3.98 20.10 1.69
CA ARG A 164 -2.52 19.90 1.84
C ARG A 164 -1.82 19.66 0.52
N LEU A 165 -2.46 18.90 -0.39
CA LEU A 165 -1.85 18.44 -1.63
C LEU A 165 -2.25 19.25 -2.85
N PHE A 166 -3.21 20.18 -2.73
CA PHE A 166 -3.75 20.95 -3.85
C PHE A 166 -2.68 21.71 -4.63
N LYS A 167 -1.79 22.42 -3.92
CA LYS A 167 -0.71 23.18 -4.56
C LYS A 167 0.19 22.28 -5.40
N LYS A 168 0.60 21.13 -4.86
CA LYS A 168 1.41 20.15 -5.59
C LYS A 168 0.66 19.52 -6.77
N ALA A 169 -0.59 19.14 -6.58
CA ALA A 169 -1.41 18.57 -7.63
C ALA A 169 -1.62 19.56 -8.80
N LYS A 170 -1.78 20.85 -8.49
CA LYS A 170 -1.86 21.94 -9.50
C LYS A 170 -0.53 22.11 -10.22
N GLU A 171 0.60 22.11 -9.50
CA GLU A 171 1.96 22.21 -10.09
C GLU A 171 2.28 21.03 -11.02
N ILE A 172 1.87 19.82 -10.64
CA ILE A 172 2.05 18.61 -11.45
C ILE A 172 1.21 18.67 -12.73
N GLY A 173 0.07 19.39 -12.72
CA GLY A 173 -0.82 19.54 -13.86
C GLY A 173 -1.78 18.36 -14.05
N ILE A 174 -2.09 17.60 -12.99
CA ILE A 174 -2.99 16.43 -13.04
C ILE A 174 -4.46 16.78 -12.82
N LEU A 175 -4.75 18.02 -12.46
CA LEU A 175 -6.11 18.48 -12.19
C LEU A 175 -6.72 19.15 -13.43
N SER A 176 -7.97 18.84 -13.74
CA SER A 176 -8.74 19.59 -14.72
C SER A 176 -9.02 21.01 -14.21
N LYS A 177 -9.26 21.94 -15.15
CA LYS A 177 -9.62 23.33 -14.79
C LYS A 177 -10.84 23.38 -13.88
N GLU A 178 -11.88 22.62 -14.21
CA GLU A 178 -13.08 22.52 -13.38
C GLU A 178 -12.78 22.07 -11.94
N ARG A 179 -11.88 21.08 -11.81
CA ARG A 179 -11.49 20.58 -10.49
C ARG A 179 -10.66 21.60 -9.71
N ILE A 180 -9.81 22.36 -10.39
CA ILE A 180 -9.05 23.45 -9.78
C ILE A 180 -10.02 24.52 -9.24
N ASP A 181 -10.95 25.00 -10.07
CA ASP A 181 -11.92 26.04 -9.70
C ASP A 181 -12.80 25.59 -8.51
N TYR A 182 -13.20 24.31 -8.49
CA TYR A 182 -13.96 23.74 -7.38
C TYR A 182 -13.16 23.71 -6.08
N LEU A 183 -11.91 23.23 -6.13
CA LEU A 183 -11.04 23.11 -4.95
C LEU A 183 -10.63 24.47 -4.41
N GLU A 184 -10.37 25.47 -5.25
CA GLU A 184 -10.08 26.83 -4.83
C GLU A 184 -11.23 27.41 -4.01
N LYS A 185 -12.47 27.30 -4.50
CA LYS A 185 -13.67 27.74 -3.75
C LYS A 185 -13.84 27.00 -2.44
N ALA A 186 -13.62 25.70 -2.43
CA ALA A 186 -13.72 24.91 -1.20
C ALA A 186 -12.70 25.35 -0.15
N ILE A 187 -11.46 25.59 -0.57
CA ILE A 187 -10.37 26.05 0.30
C ILE A 187 -10.67 27.46 0.83
N GLU A 188 -11.14 28.38 -0.02
CA GLU A 188 -11.56 29.73 0.39
C GLU A 188 -12.68 29.68 1.43
N THR A 189 -13.68 28.81 1.22
CA THR A 189 -14.79 28.63 2.16
C THR A 189 -14.29 28.17 3.53
N VAL A 190 -13.43 27.15 3.56
CA VAL A 190 -12.86 26.65 4.82
C VAL A 190 -12.04 27.74 5.53
N ASN A 191 -11.20 28.47 4.80
CA ASN A 191 -10.39 29.55 5.38
C ASN A 191 -11.25 30.70 5.92
N SER A 192 -12.36 31.03 5.27
CA SER A 192 -13.29 32.06 5.76
C SER A 192 -14.07 31.66 7.01
N CYS A 193 -14.21 30.36 7.27
CA CYS A 193 -14.86 29.86 8.50
C CYS A 193 -13.90 29.79 9.70
N LEU A 194 -12.59 29.93 9.47
CA LEU A 194 -11.57 29.88 10.52
C LEU A 194 -11.18 31.28 11.05
N LEU A 195 -11.69 32.33 10.43
CA LEU A 195 -11.58 33.73 10.86
C LEU A 195 -12.83 34.17 11.63
#